data_3101daeaf558c9e6513cfd050365b05a
#
_entry.id   3101daeaf558c9e6513cfd050365b05a
#
_cell.length_a   1.000
_cell.length_b   1.000
_cell.length_c   1.000
_cell.angle_alpha   90.00
_cell.angle_beta   90.00
_cell.angle_gamma   90.00
#
_symmetry.space_group_name_H-M   'P 1'
#
loop_
_entity.id
_entity.type
_entity.pdbx_description
1 polymer ?
#
loop_
_entity_poly.entity_id
_entity_poly.type
_entity_poly.pdbx_seq_one_letter_code
_entity_poly.pdbx_strand_id
1 'polypeptide(L)'
;MTDICYIEMEDRGVLGVAGGDAAEFLQGLVSNDIVPTGEGRAVYAALLTPQGKYLHDFMIVSEAGDFLLDCESARLMDLGQRLGAYRLRADVELLDATEDWRVMAVLGEGAAAQFGLSEAGPGALAPLEGGGLIYRDPRPQMPGLRALLPRDAGFAQMESAGISTGSA
;
A
#
# COMPACT_ATOMS: atom_id res chain seq x y z
N MET A 1 23.26 -13.39 -12.22
CA MET A 1 22.76 -12.70 -11.02
C MET A 1 21.87 -11.57 -11.50
N THR A 2 20.58 -11.62 -11.16
CA THR A 2 19.64 -10.56 -11.53
C THR A 2 19.78 -9.43 -10.52
N ASP A 3 20.09 -8.24 -11.00
CA ASP A 3 20.21 -7.09 -10.10
C ASP A 3 18.83 -6.73 -9.55
N ILE A 4 18.78 -6.37 -8.27
CA ILE A 4 17.58 -5.86 -7.65
C ILE A 4 17.42 -4.41 -8.10
N CYS A 5 16.24 -4.06 -8.58
CA CYS A 5 15.95 -2.69 -9.01
C CYS A 5 14.60 -2.22 -8.47
N TYR A 6 14.43 -0.92 -8.41
CA TYR A 6 13.15 -0.30 -8.07
C TYR A 6 12.66 0.59 -9.22
N ILE A 7 11.35 0.70 -9.33
CA ILE A 7 10.68 1.54 -10.32
C ILE A 7 9.61 2.34 -9.58
N GLU A 8 9.59 3.66 -9.76
CA GLU A 8 8.51 4.49 -9.25
C GLU A 8 7.26 4.27 -10.08
N MET A 9 6.15 3.99 -9.41
CA MET A 9 4.85 3.80 -10.04
C MET A 9 4.08 5.12 -10.01
N GLU A 10 4.33 5.98 -10.97
CA GLU A 10 3.81 7.35 -11.01
C GLU A 10 2.30 7.43 -11.23
N ASP A 11 1.68 6.37 -11.71
CA ASP A 11 0.23 6.24 -11.89
C ASP A 11 -0.52 5.83 -10.62
N ARG A 12 0.21 5.60 -9.52
CA ARG A 12 -0.40 5.26 -8.24
C ARG A 12 -0.59 6.49 -7.37
N GLY A 13 -1.69 6.49 -6.62
CA GLY A 13 -1.98 7.46 -5.57
C GLY A 13 -2.11 6.79 -4.22
N VAL A 14 -2.12 7.58 -3.17
CA VAL A 14 -2.26 7.08 -1.81
C VAL A 14 -3.39 7.82 -1.12
N LEU A 15 -4.43 7.08 -0.73
CA LEU A 15 -5.53 7.61 0.06
C LEU A 15 -5.30 7.25 1.54
N GLY A 16 -5.21 8.26 2.38
CA GLY A 16 -5.13 8.09 3.83
C GLY A 16 -6.52 7.91 4.45
N VAL A 17 -6.65 6.97 5.36
CA VAL A 17 -7.87 6.73 6.14
C VAL A 17 -7.48 6.74 7.62
N ALA A 18 -7.87 7.78 8.32
CA ALA A 18 -7.52 8.02 9.72
C ALA A 18 -8.76 8.11 10.61
N GLY A 19 -8.55 8.09 11.90
CA GLY A 19 -9.60 8.25 12.90
C GLY A 19 -9.86 7.00 13.71
N GLY A 20 -10.55 7.17 14.84
CA GLY A 20 -10.82 6.08 15.79
C GLY A 20 -11.68 4.95 15.24
N ASP A 21 -12.50 5.24 14.21
CA ASP A 21 -13.39 4.27 13.59
C ASP A 21 -12.86 3.75 12.25
N ALA A 22 -11.64 4.11 11.84
CA ALA A 22 -11.11 3.78 10.52
C ALA A 22 -11.07 2.27 10.24
N ALA A 23 -10.62 1.47 11.20
CA ALA A 23 -10.54 0.01 11.04
C ALA A 23 -11.92 -0.61 10.84
N GLU A 24 -12.88 -0.28 11.69
CA GLU A 24 -14.26 -0.79 11.59
C GLU A 24 -14.93 -0.32 10.29
N PHE A 25 -14.68 0.92 9.91
CA PHE A 25 -15.18 1.51 8.68
C PHE A 25 -14.69 0.74 7.45
N LEU A 26 -13.39 0.52 7.33
CA LEU A 26 -12.82 -0.23 6.22
C LEU A 26 -13.29 -1.68 6.22
N GLN A 27 -13.29 -2.34 7.39
CA GLN A 27 -13.72 -3.72 7.53
C GLN A 27 -15.15 -3.93 7.02
N GLY A 28 -16.02 -2.95 7.19
CA GLY A 28 -17.40 -3.02 6.75
C GLY A 28 -17.62 -2.76 5.26
N LEU A 29 -16.64 -2.19 4.56
CA LEU A 29 -16.80 -1.72 3.19
C LEU A 29 -15.97 -2.48 2.14
N VAL A 30 -14.80 -2.96 2.52
CA VAL A 30 -13.89 -3.58 1.55
C VAL A 30 -14.10 -5.09 1.46
N SER A 31 -13.66 -5.67 0.34
CA SER A 31 -13.94 -7.06 -0.02
C SER A 31 -13.09 -8.10 0.70
N ASN A 32 -12.15 -7.69 1.55
CA ASN A 32 -11.24 -8.59 2.24
C ASN A 32 -11.15 -8.23 3.73
N ASP A 33 -10.68 -9.16 4.54
CA ASP A 33 -10.39 -8.94 5.96
C ASP A 33 -9.16 -8.05 6.11
N ILE A 34 -9.31 -6.93 6.83
CA ILE A 34 -8.21 -5.99 7.06
C ILE A 34 -7.47 -6.23 8.39
N VAL A 35 -7.94 -7.15 9.23
CA VAL A 35 -7.31 -7.46 10.52
C VAL A 35 -5.80 -7.74 10.37
N PRO A 36 -5.34 -8.46 9.32
CA PRO A 36 -3.90 -8.70 9.15
C PRO A 36 -3.04 -7.44 9.02
N THR A 37 -3.62 -6.28 8.67
CA THR A 37 -2.85 -5.02 8.60
C THR A 37 -2.29 -4.61 9.96
N GLY A 38 -2.98 -4.91 11.04
CA GLY A 38 -2.50 -4.70 12.41
C GLY A 38 -1.41 -5.67 12.85
N GLU A 39 -1.17 -6.72 12.08
CA GLU A 39 -0.19 -7.77 12.33
C GLU A 39 1.04 -7.67 11.40
N GLY A 40 1.26 -6.53 10.78
CA GLY A 40 2.39 -6.29 9.90
C GLY A 40 2.22 -6.94 8.52
N ARG A 41 1.03 -6.89 7.95
CA ARG A 41 0.74 -7.39 6.60
C ARG A 41 0.01 -6.36 5.76
N ALA A 42 0.34 -6.29 4.48
CA ALA A 42 -0.47 -5.60 3.51
C ALA A 42 -1.62 -6.51 3.05
N VAL A 43 -2.75 -5.93 2.75
CA VAL A 43 -3.94 -6.64 2.28
C VAL A 43 -4.37 -6.08 0.92
N TYR A 44 -4.67 -6.96 -0.03
CA TYR A 44 -5.30 -6.57 -1.29
C TYR A 44 -6.81 -6.68 -1.15
N ALA A 45 -7.51 -5.60 -1.46
CA ALA A 45 -8.95 -5.54 -1.33
C ALA A 45 -9.57 -4.71 -2.47
N ALA A 46 -10.88 -4.83 -2.61
CA ALA A 46 -11.66 -4.07 -3.56
C ALA A 46 -12.84 -3.38 -2.88
N LEU A 47 -13.28 -2.30 -3.46
CA LEU A 47 -14.59 -1.71 -3.20
C LEU A 47 -15.53 -2.21 -4.29
N LEU A 48 -16.64 -2.81 -3.87
CA LEU A 48 -17.64 -3.40 -4.77
C LEU A 48 -18.95 -2.63 -4.67
N THR A 49 -19.78 -2.74 -5.72
CA THR A 49 -21.19 -2.33 -5.62
C THR A 49 -21.93 -3.28 -4.68
N PRO A 50 -23.15 -2.92 -4.19
CA PRO A 50 -23.98 -3.85 -3.42
C PRO A 50 -24.30 -5.16 -4.15
N GLN A 51 -24.23 -5.17 -5.50
CA GLN A 51 -24.44 -6.36 -6.33
C GLN A 51 -23.16 -7.16 -6.54
N GLY A 52 -22.04 -6.75 -5.93
CA GLY A 52 -20.76 -7.45 -6.03
C GLY A 52 -19.93 -7.10 -7.27
N LYS A 53 -20.26 -6.01 -7.97
CA LYS A 53 -19.46 -5.56 -9.12
C LYS A 53 -18.27 -4.72 -8.69
N TYR A 54 -17.15 -4.93 -9.34
CA TYR A 54 -15.92 -4.17 -9.12
C TYR A 54 -16.10 -2.67 -9.37
N LEU A 55 -15.59 -1.87 -8.45
CA LEU A 55 -15.48 -0.43 -8.58
C LEU A 55 -14.02 0.03 -8.52
N HIS A 56 -13.31 -0.37 -7.46
CA HIS A 56 -11.91 -0.02 -7.19
C HIS A 56 -11.20 -1.20 -6.57
N ASP A 57 -9.88 -1.27 -6.76
CA ASP A 57 -9.00 -2.14 -5.99
C ASP A 57 -7.80 -1.36 -5.46
N PHE A 58 -7.22 -1.84 -4.39
CA PHE A 58 -6.12 -1.16 -3.70
C PHE A 58 -5.40 -2.12 -2.76
N MET A 59 -4.16 -1.73 -2.42
CA MET A 59 -3.43 -2.35 -1.32
C MET A 59 -3.67 -1.53 -0.06
N ILE A 60 -3.90 -2.19 1.06
CA ILE A 60 -4.10 -1.55 2.36
C ILE A 60 -2.93 -1.89 3.26
N VAL A 61 -2.31 -0.87 3.84
CA VAL A 61 -1.29 -1.02 4.87
C VAL A 61 -1.66 -0.15 6.07
N SER A 62 -1.18 -0.53 7.26
CA SER A 62 -1.28 0.30 8.45
C SER A 62 0.04 1.03 8.68
N GLU A 63 -0.03 2.33 8.87
CA GLU A 63 1.11 3.18 9.15
C GLU A 63 0.76 4.12 10.30
N ALA A 64 1.53 4.06 11.40
CA ALA A 64 1.36 4.90 12.58
C ALA A 64 -0.08 4.90 13.16
N GLY A 65 -0.79 3.79 13.03
CA GLY A 65 -2.16 3.65 13.52
C GLY A 65 -3.26 4.04 12.53
N ASP A 66 -2.90 4.67 11.43
CA ASP A 66 -3.81 4.99 10.33
C ASP A 66 -3.65 3.98 9.19
N PHE A 67 -4.45 4.11 8.15
CA PHE A 67 -4.38 3.25 6.97
C PHE A 67 -3.99 4.06 5.74
N LEU A 68 -3.18 3.43 4.89
CA LEU A 68 -2.84 3.95 3.57
C LEU A 68 -3.35 2.97 2.51
N LEU A 69 -4.10 3.49 1.55
CA LEU A 69 -4.62 2.73 0.42
C LEU A 69 -3.83 3.13 -0.83
N ASP A 70 -3.03 2.22 -1.35
CA ASP A 70 -2.34 2.36 -2.64
C ASP A 70 -3.34 2.03 -3.75
N CYS A 71 -3.73 3.03 -4.53
CA CYS A 71 -4.76 2.96 -5.55
C CYS A 71 -4.32 3.67 -6.85
N GLU A 72 -5.13 3.59 -7.89
CA GLU A 72 -4.89 4.37 -9.11
C GLU A 72 -5.08 5.86 -8.84
N SER A 73 -4.07 6.67 -9.15
CA SER A 73 -4.11 8.13 -8.92
C SER A 73 -5.25 8.79 -9.69
N ALA A 74 -5.50 8.38 -10.92
CA ALA A 74 -6.58 8.92 -11.76
C ALA A 74 -7.99 8.66 -11.19
N ARG A 75 -8.14 7.68 -10.30
CA ARG A 75 -9.41 7.27 -9.72
C ARG A 75 -9.51 7.54 -8.22
N LEU A 76 -8.49 8.16 -7.64
CA LEU A 76 -8.42 8.40 -6.19
C LEU A 76 -9.58 9.28 -5.70
N MET A 77 -9.94 10.32 -6.44
CA MET A 77 -11.06 11.20 -6.06
C MET A 77 -12.39 10.44 -6.05
N ASP A 78 -12.65 9.61 -7.05
CA ASP A 78 -13.87 8.80 -7.09
C ASP A 78 -13.91 7.80 -5.92
N LEU A 79 -12.79 7.15 -5.63
CA LEU A 79 -12.68 6.25 -4.46
C LEU A 79 -12.98 7.01 -3.16
N GLY A 80 -12.36 8.15 -2.96
CA GLY A 80 -12.57 8.98 -1.77
C GLY A 80 -14.01 9.43 -1.61
N GLN A 81 -14.66 9.84 -2.70
CA GLN A 81 -16.07 10.24 -2.69
C GLN A 81 -17.00 9.07 -2.34
N ARG A 82 -16.74 7.89 -2.89
CA ARG A 82 -17.55 6.69 -2.60
C ARG A 82 -17.41 6.25 -1.15
N LEU A 83 -16.19 6.20 -0.64
CA LEU A 83 -15.94 5.88 0.78
C LEU A 83 -16.56 6.96 1.67
N GLY A 84 -16.42 8.23 1.33
CA GLY A 84 -16.98 9.34 2.08
C GLY A 84 -18.48 9.29 2.22
N ALA A 85 -19.20 8.74 1.24
CA ALA A 85 -20.65 8.58 1.30
C ALA A 85 -21.10 7.62 2.41
N TYR A 86 -20.24 6.69 2.83
CA TYR A 86 -20.52 5.75 3.90
C TYR A 86 -20.02 6.22 5.28
N ARG A 87 -19.31 7.35 5.35
CA ARG A 87 -18.71 7.84 6.59
C ARG A 87 -19.76 8.20 7.64
N LEU A 88 -20.84 8.85 7.25
CA LEU A 88 -21.95 9.27 8.13
C LEU A 88 -21.43 9.91 9.43
N ARG A 89 -21.62 9.23 10.58
CA ARG A 89 -21.21 9.71 11.91
C ARG A 89 -19.91 9.07 12.42
N ALA A 90 -19.27 8.23 11.60
CA ALA A 90 -18.04 7.59 11.98
C ALA A 90 -16.90 8.61 12.14
N ASP A 91 -16.05 8.40 13.13
CA ASP A 91 -14.82 9.15 13.33
C ASP A 91 -13.78 8.64 12.32
N VAL A 92 -13.90 9.12 11.08
CA VAL A 92 -13.05 8.75 9.96
C VAL A 92 -12.72 10.01 9.16
N GLU A 93 -11.45 10.18 8.85
CA GLU A 93 -10.95 11.21 7.97
C GLU A 93 -10.33 10.57 6.73
N LEU A 94 -10.70 11.06 5.55
CA LEU A 94 -10.19 10.62 4.26
C LEU A 94 -9.34 11.73 3.67
N LEU A 95 -8.10 11.43 3.35
CA LEU A 95 -7.11 12.41 2.87
C LEU A 95 -6.42 11.88 1.62
N ASP A 96 -6.24 12.75 0.63
CA ASP A 96 -5.30 12.47 -0.46
C ASP A 96 -3.87 12.68 0.05
N ALA A 97 -3.16 11.58 0.28
CA ALA A 97 -1.78 11.55 0.77
C ALA A 97 -0.77 11.30 -0.35
N THR A 98 -1.17 11.41 -1.61
CA THR A 98 -0.31 11.14 -2.77
C THR A 98 0.95 12.00 -2.77
N GLU A 99 0.85 13.23 -2.31
CA GLU A 99 2.00 14.15 -2.25
C GLU A 99 2.98 13.81 -1.12
N ASP A 100 2.55 13.01 -0.15
CA ASP A 100 3.39 12.61 0.99
C ASP A 100 4.17 11.32 0.74
N TRP A 101 3.73 10.50 -0.22
CA TRP A 101 4.24 9.15 -0.44
C TRP A 101 4.61 8.88 -1.90
N ARG A 102 5.67 8.10 -2.09
CA ARG A 102 5.98 7.45 -3.38
C ARG A 102 5.60 5.99 -3.31
N VAL A 103 5.00 5.49 -4.37
CA VAL A 103 4.73 4.06 -4.53
C VAL A 103 5.79 3.47 -5.44
N MET A 104 6.47 2.42 -4.96
CA MET A 104 7.57 1.79 -5.67
C MET A 104 7.25 0.32 -5.92
N ALA A 105 7.69 -0.20 -7.06
CA ALA A 105 7.86 -1.64 -7.27
C ALA A 105 9.34 -1.98 -7.08
N VAL A 106 9.61 -3.08 -6.37
CA VAL A 106 10.97 -3.59 -6.18
C VAL A 106 11.03 -4.99 -6.76
N LEU A 107 11.90 -5.19 -7.72
CA LEU A 107 11.99 -6.39 -8.53
C LEU A 107 13.41 -6.96 -8.49
N GLY A 108 13.52 -8.25 -8.71
CA GLY A 108 14.79 -8.95 -8.83
C GLY A 108 14.87 -10.16 -7.92
N GLU A 109 15.67 -11.12 -8.34
CA GLU A 109 15.92 -12.30 -7.55
C GLU A 109 16.65 -11.92 -6.25
N GLY A 110 16.17 -12.43 -5.11
CA GLY A 110 16.74 -12.10 -3.81
C GLY A 110 16.22 -10.80 -3.18
N ALA A 111 15.35 -10.04 -3.85
CA ALA A 111 14.79 -8.81 -3.29
C ALA A 111 14.08 -9.07 -1.94
N ALA A 112 13.25 -10.10 -1.87
CA ALA A 112 12.56 -10.43 -0.62
C ALA A 112 13.53 -10.78 0.51
N ALA A 113 14.61 -11.51 0.20
CA ALA A 113 15.63 -11.88 1.20
C ALA A 113 16.35 -10.66 1.75
N GLN A 114 16.62 -9.67 0.92
CA GLN A 114 17.31 -8.45 1.34
C GLN A 114 16.55 -7.67 2.41
N PHE A 115 15.22 -7.77 2.41
CA PHE A 115 14.37 -7.10 3.39
C PHE A 115 13.81 -8.06 4.46
N GLY A 116 14.32 -9.29 4.52
CA GLY A 116 13.91 -10.28 5.51
C GLY A 116 12.51 -10.86 5.27
N LEU A 117 12.03 -10.83 4.02
CA LEU A 117 10.67 -11.21 3.65
C LEU A 117 10.59 -12.52 2.84
N SER A 118 11.72 -13.22 2.62
CA SER A 118 11.75 -14.39 1.73
C SER A 118 10.91 -15.57 2.21
N GLU A 119 10.89 -15.83 3.50
CA GLU A 119 10.13 -16.95 4.10
C GLU A 119 8.71 -16.53 4.50
N ALA A 120 8.39 -15.25 4.41
CA ALA A 120 7.09 -14.74 4.76
C ALA A 120 6.13 -14.81 3.55
N GLY A 121 4.88 -15.11 3.81
CA GLY A 121 3.86 -15.22 2.76
C GLY A 121 3.48 -13.88 2.11
N PRO A 122 2.54 -13.91 1.15
CA PRO A 122 2.04 -12.69 0.53
C PRO A 122 1.59 -11.64 1.55
N GLY A 123 1.89 -10.38 1.27
CA GLY A 123 1.53 -9.26 2.14
C GLY A 123 2.49 -9.03 3.32
N ALA A 124 3.45 -9.90 3.58
CA ALA A 124 4.41 -9.70 4.65
C ALA A 124 5.14 -8.36 4.49
N LEU A 125 5.20 -7.58 5.57
CA LEU A 125 5.61 -6.19 5.56
C LEU A 125 6.75 -5.98 6.56
N ALA A 126 7.70 -5.13 6.18
CA ALA A 126 8.79 -4.67 7.04
C ALA A 126 8.89 -3.15 6.98
N PRO A 127 9.22 -2.50 8.10
CA PRO A 127 9.53 -1.08 8.09
C PRO A 127 10.89 -0.86 7.41
N LEU A 128 11.04 0.31 6.77
CA LEU A 128 12.30 0.74 6.18
C LEU A 128 13.03 1.68 7.14
N GLU A 129 14.34 1.53 7.21
CA GLU A 129 15.18 2.46 7.96
C GLU A 129 15.09 3.83 7.30
N GLY A 130 14.82 4.86 8.11
CA GLY A 130 14.62 6.23 7.60
C GLY A 130 13.17 6.57 7.24
N GLY A 131 12.25 5.63 7.41
CA GLY A 131 10.81 5.83 7.19
C GLY A 131 10.27 5.08 5.99
N GLY A 132 8.97 4.87 6.01
CA GLY A 132 8.29 4.07 4.98
C GLY A 132 8.30 2.59 5.28
N LEU A 133 7.78 1.83 4.34
CA LEU A 133 7.61 0.39 4.48
C LEU A 133 7.74 -0.32 3.14
N ILE A 134 8.05 -1.61 3.20
CA ILE A 134 8.15 -2.48 2.05
C ILE A 134 7.39 -3.77 2.35
N TYR A 135 6.70 -4.31 1.36
CA TYR A 135 5.92 -5.52 1.55
C TYR A 135 5.90 -6.39 0.30
N ARG A 136 5.70 -7.69 0.50
CA ARG A 136 5.45 -8.61 -0.61
C ARG A 136 4.06 -8.33 -1.17
N ASP A 137 3.94 -8.33 -2.50
CA ASP A 137 2.64 -8.13 -3.15
C ASP A 137 1.63 -9.12 -2.56
N PRO A 138 0.52 -8.66 -1.98
CA PRO A 138 -0.47 -9.55 -1.35
C PRO A 138 -1.33 -10.32 -2.35
N ARG A 139 -1.26 -9.97 -3.64
CA ARG A 139 -2.04 -10.68 -4.66
C ARG A 139 -1.43 -12.05 -4.95
N PRO A 140 -2.27 -13.08 -5.11
CA PRO A 140 -1.75 -14.42 -5.42
C PRO A 140 -0.90 -14.43 -6.69
N GLN A 141 0.24 -15.10 -6.62
CA GLN A 141 1.15 -15.34 -7.75
C GLN A 141 1.79 -14.06 -8.35
N MET A 142 1.65 -12.91 -7.70
CA MET A 142 2.36 -11.72 -8.13
C MET A 142 3.77 -11.72 -7.54
N PRO A 143 4.80 -11.70 -8.39
CA PRO A 143 6.17 -11.59 -7.90
C PRO A 143 6.49 -10.16 -7.49
N GLY A 144 7.54 -10.00 -6.70
CA GLY A 144 8.09 -8.71 -6.36
C GLY A 144 7.56 -8.13 -5.06
N LEU A 145 8.09 -6.97 -4.77
CA LEU A 145 7.77 -6.20 -3.58
C LEU A 145 7.20 -4.85 -4.00
N ARG A 146 6.44 -4.26 -3.10
CA ARG A 146 5.99 -2.88 -3.22
C ARG A 146 6.51 -2.10 -2.01
N ALA A 147 6.75 -0.82 -2.20
CA ALA A 147 7.20 0.04 -1.12
C ALA A 147 6.44 1.36 -1.13
N LEU A 148 6.21 1.90 0.06
CA LEU A 148 5.73 3.26 0.25
C LEU A 148 6.88 4.05 0.90
N LEU A 149 7.38 5.05 0.20
CA LEU A 149 8.47 5.90 0.68
C LEU A 149 7.96 7.32 0.92
N PRO A 150 8.32 7.93 2.06
CA PRO A 150 8.05 9.36 2.25
C PRO A 150 8.72 10.17 1.12
N ARG A 151 7.99 11.10 0.52
CA ARG A 151 8.53 11.90 -0.59
C ARG A 151 9.69 12.78 -0.19
N ASP A 152 9.70 13.27 1.03
CA ASP A 152 10.76 14.11 1.56
C ASP A 152 12.10 13.36 1.77
N ALA A 153 12.03 12.04 1.95
CA ALA A 153 13.20 11.19 2.07
C ALA A 153 13.83 10.80 0.70
N GLY A 154 13.13 11.07 -0.40
CA GLY A 154 13.58 10.71 -1.74
C GLY A 154 13.75 9.20 -1.92
N PHE A 155 14.84 8.81 -2.58
CA PHE A 155 15.17 7.41 -2.82
C PHE A 155 16.31 6.89 -1.93
N ALA A 156 16.67 7.64 -0.90
CA ALA A 156 17.81 7.32 -0.04
C ALA A 156 17.72 5.92 0.59
N GLN A 157 16.50 5.48 0.96
CA GLN A 157 16.29 4.15 1.50
C GLN A 157 16.65 3.03 0.51
N MET A 158 16.32 3.22 -0.76
CA MET A 158 16.62 2.25 -1.81
C MET A 158 18.10 2.26 -2.15
N GLU A 159 18.70 3.43 -2.26
CA GLU A 159 20.12 3.59 -2.52
C GLU A 159 20.97 3.01 -1.41
N SER A 160 20.62 3.25 -0.14
CA SER A 160 21.32 2.70 1.01
C SER A 160 21.20 1.18 1.13
N ALA A 161 20.15 0.58 0.56
CA ALA A 161 20.00 -0.86 0.44
C ALA A 161 20.77 -1.46 -0.76
N GLY A 162 21.47 -0.61 -1.54
CA GLY A 162 22.24 -1.05 -2.71
C GLY A 162 21.37 -1.38 -3.93
N ILE A 163 20.19 -0.82 -4.01
CA ILE A 163 19.22 -1.07 -5.09
C ILE A 163 19.31 0.05 -6.12
N SER A 164 19.39 -0.30 -7.39
CA SER A 164 19.47 0.65 -8.49
C SER A 164 18.09 0.94 -9.09
N THR A 165 17.97 2.10 -9.76
CA THR A 165 16.76 2.42 -10.53
C THR A 165 16.64 1.50 -11.73
N GLY A 166 15.45 0.92 -11.91
CA GLY A 166 15.09 0.20 -13.13
C GLY A 166 14.55 1.16 -14.20
N SER A 167 14.70 0.80 -15.45
CA SER A 167 13.98 1.46 -16.54
C SER A 167 12.66 0.74 -16.80
N ALA A 168 11.61 1.52 -16.99
CA ALA A 168 10.31 1.01 -17.38
C ALA A 168 10.33 0.43 -18.80
#